data_cf4a4b8d64c8ed46a8a4a2fb60eb7945
#
_entry.id   cf4a4b8d64c8ed46a8a4a2fb60eb7945
#
_cell.length_a   1.000
_cell.length_b   1.000
_cell.length_c   1.000
_cell.angle_alpha   90.00
_cell.angle_beta   90.00
_cell.angle_gamma   90.00
#
_symmetry.space_group_name_H-M   'P 1'
#
loop_
_entity.id
_entity.type
_entity.pdbx_description
1 polymer ?
#
loop_
_entity_poly.entity_id
_entity_poly.type
_entity_poly.pdbx_seq_one_letter_code
_entity_poly.pdbx_strand_id
1 'polypeptide(L)'
;MKIKYNSPTVLTFAFASASVLVLSQTIMRTLTMEWFMVPGKGGFFPASFRNWITLFTHVLGHANWPHLVSNFSFILLIGPILEEIYGSFPVFIMISITALVTGVLNVLFFSSGLLGASGVVFMMILLASFTNFSKGEIPLTFILVLVLYLGRELFISFGNNTDSNISEFAHIVGGFIGSLFGFFRLPRGTHR
;
A
#
# COMPACT_ATOMS: atom_id res chain seq x y z
N MET A 1 -25.94 -5.85 20.22
CA MET A 1 -24.83 -5.16 19.51
C MET A 1 -25.10 -5.24 18.02
N LYS A 2 -24.86 -4.15 17.27
CA LYS A 2 -25.01 -4.13 15.80
C LYS A 2 -23.62 -4.01 15.15
N ILE A 3 -23.34 -4.89 14.19
CA ILE A 3 -22.14 -4.77 13.35
C ILE A 3 -22.35 -3.62 12.36
N LYS A 4 -21.39 -2.71 12.25
CA LYS A 4 -21.47 -1.55 11.38
C LYS A 4 -20.33 -1.62 10.33
N TYR A 5 -20.66 -1.32 9.08
CA TYR A 5 -19.69 -1.14 7.99
C TYR A 5 -19.11 0.29 8.09
N ASN A 6 -18.14 0.43 9.01
CA ASN A 6 -17.70 1.76 9.48
C ASN A 6 -16.62 2.43 8.61
N SER A 7 -15.97 1.69 7.72
CA SER A 7 -14.86 2.17 6.88
C SER A 7 -15.00 1.60 5.47
N PRO A 8 -15.87 2.20 4.63
CA PRO A 8 -16.23 1.61 3.34
C PRO A 8 -15.05 1.35 2.41
N THR A 9 -14.11 2.29 2.29
CA THR A 9 -12.95 2.13 1.41
C THR A 9 -12.03 1.02 1.90
N VAL A 10 -11.67 1.05 3.19
CA VAL A 10 -10.75 0.07 3.79
C VAL A 10 -11.35 -1.34 3.78
N LEU A 11 -12.61 -1.48 4.15
CA LEU A 11 -13.28 -2.79 4.16
C LEU A 11 -13.50 -3.33 2.75
N THR A 12 -13.89 -2.49 1.80
CA THR A 12 -14.00 -2.90 0.38
C THR A 12 -12.64 -3.35 -0.16
N PHE A 13 -11.57 -2.63 0.15
CA PHE A 13 -10.22 -3.00 -0.25
C PHE A 13 -9.80 -4.35 0.34
N ALA A 14 -10.10 -4.60 1.62
CA ALA A 14 -9.79 -5.86 2.30
C ALA A 14 -10.57 -7.04 1.68
N PHE A 15 -11.88 -6.88 1.50
CA PHE A 15 -12.71 -7.94 0.91
C PHE A 15 -12.36 -8.21 -0.55
N ALA A 16 -12.08 -7.17 -1.34
CA ALA A 16 -11.64 -7.33 -2.72
C ALA A 16 -10.32 -8.12 -2.80
N SER A 17 -9.32 -7.76 -1.97
CA SER A 17 -8.04 -8.48 -1.94
C SER A 17 -8.18 -9.93 -1.49
N ALA A 18 -8.98 -10.19 -0.47
CA ALA A 18 -9.26 -11.56 -0.03
C ALA A 18 -9.98 -12.36 -1.13
N SER A 19 -10.95 -11.75 -1.81
CA SER A 19 -11.66 -12.39 -2.92
C SER A 19 -10.73 -12.72 -4.09
N VAL A 20 -9.84 -11.81 -4.46
CA VAL A 20 -8.81 -12.07 -5.50
C VAL A 20 -7.94 -13.25 -5.12
N LEU A 21 -7.47 -13.32 -3.87
CA LEU A 21 -6.63 -14.42 -3.41
C LEU A 21 -7.40 -15.76 -3.39
N VAL A 22 -8.63 -15.79 -2.89
CA VAL A 22 -9.46 -16.99 -2.90
C VAL A 22 -9.69 -17.49 -4.33
N LEU A 23 -10.10 -16.60 -5.24
CA LEU A 23 -10.35 -16.95 -6.65
C LEU A 23 -9.08 -17.47 -7.33
N SER A 24 -7.93 -16.84 -7.07
CA SER A 24 -6.65 -17.25 -7.65
C SER A 24 -6.17 -18.60 -7.13
N GLN A 25 -6.51 -18.97 -5.90
CA GLN A 25 -6.11 -20.26 -5.33
C GLN A 25 -7.09 -21.40 -5.63
N THR A 26 -8.32 -21.09 -6.06
CA THR A 26 -9.35 -22.08 -6.29
C THR A 26 -9.69 -22.29 -7.77
N ILE A 27 -10.22 -21.26 -8.42
CA ILE A 27 -10.85 -21.37 -9.75
C ILE A 27 -9.95 -20.82 -10.86
N MET A 28 -9.26 -19.70 -10.61
CA MET A 28 -8.52 -18.95 -11.64
C MET A 28 -7.04 -18.81 -11.26
N ARG A 29 -6.28 -19.88 -11.37
CA ARG A 29 -4.89 -19.95 -10.86
C ARG A 29 -3.93 -18.90 -11.43
N THR A 30 -4.21 -18.36 -12.61
CA THR A 30 -3.39 -17.31 -13.25
C THR A 30 -3.85 -15.90 -12.92
N LEU A 31 -5.02 -15.74 -12.26
CA LEU A 31 -5.68 -14.45 -12.03
C LEU A 31 -4.74 -13.40 -11.42
N THR A 32 -4.06 -13.76 -10.33
CA THR A 32 -3.14 -12.83 -9.64
C THR A 32 -2.00 -12.39 -10.56
N MET A 33 -1.38 -13.31 -11.28
CA MET A 33 -0.24 -12.99 -12.15
C MET A 33 -0.66 -12.18 -13.37
N GLU A 34 -1.87 -12.39 -13.89
CA GLU A 34 -2.31 -11.75 -15.11
C GLU A 34 -2.91 -10.35 -14.88
N TRP A 35 -3.68 -10.17 -13.80
CA TRP A 35 -4.49 -8.97 -13.59
C TRP A 35 -4.12 -8.17 -12.33
N PHE A 36 -3.30 -8.75 -11.46
CA PHE A 36 -2.96 -8.18 -10.16
C PHE A 36 -1.45 -8.21 -9.89
N MET A 37 -0.64 -8.27 -10.94
CA MET A 37 0.81 -8.11 -10.86
C MET A 37 1.27 -7.15 -11.94
N VAL A 38 1.95 -6.08 -11.54
CA VAL A 38 2.64 -5.18 -12.48
C VAL A 38 3.85 -5.92 -13.03
N PRO A 39 4.05 -6.00 -14.36
CA PRO A 39 5.26 -6.58 -14.91
C PRO A 39 6.49 -5.74 -14.57
N GLY A 40 7.65 -6.39 -14.52
CA GLY A 40 8.92 -5.69 -14.38
C GLY A 40 9.35 -4.95 -15.64
N LYS A 41 10.50 -4.29 -15.55
CA LYS A 41 11.14 -3.56 -16.66
C LYS A 41 11.30 -4.45 -17.90
N GLY A 42 10.85 -3.93 -19.03
CA GLY A 42 10.85 -4.68 -20.30
C GLY A 42 9.64 -5.60 -20.50
N GLY A 43 8.84 -5.86 -19.45
CA GLY A 43 7.61 -6.64 -19.54
C GLY A 43 6.34 -5.81 -19.70
N PHE A 44 6.44 -4.49 -19.60
CA PHE A 44 5.31 -3.58 -19.78
C PHE A 44 5.14 -3.21 -21.25
N PHE A 45 4.02 -3.62 -21.83
CA PHE A 45 3.65 -3.30 -23.20
C PHE A 45 2.56 -2.23 -23.23
N PRO A 46 2.85 -1.00 -23.71
CA PRO A 46 1.87 0.11 -23.72
C PRO A 46 0.61 -0.18 -24.53
N ALA A 47 0.68 -1.06 -25.54
CA ALA A 47 -0.48 -1.52 -26.32
C ALA A 47 -1.39 -2.46 -25.54
N SER A 48 -0.95 -3.03 -24.42
CA SER A 48 -1.73 -3.94 -23.60
C SER A 48 -2.55 -3.17 -22.56
N PHE A 49 -3.87 -3.11 -22.76
CA PHE A 49 -4.80 -2.52 -21.78
C PHE A 49 -4.66 -3.13 -20.37
N ARG A 50 -4.40 -4.43 -20.31
CA ARG A 50 -4.15 -5.15 -19.05
C ARG A 50 -2.99 -4.55 -18.26
N ASN A 51 -1.88 -4.18 -18.90
CA ASN A 51 -0.73 -3.62 -18.22
C ASN A 51 -1.05 -2.27 -17.54
N TRP A 52 -1.94 -1.47 -18.13
CA TRP A 52 -2.38 -0.23 -17.50
C TRP A 52 -3.27 -0.47 -16.29
N ILE A 53 -4.14 -1.48 -16.34
CA ILE A 53 -4.97 -1.88 -15.20
C ILE A 53 -4.08 -2.36 -14.04
N THR A 54 -3.05 -3.16 -14.32
CA THR A 54 -2.19 -3.70 -13.27
C THR A 54 -1.44 -2.63 -12.49
N LEU A 55 -1.22 -1.42 -13.05
CA LEU A 55 -0.65 -0.30 -12.31
C LEU A 55 -1.49 0.11 -11.08
N PHE A 56 -2.79 -0.16 -11.09
CA PHE A 56 -3.70 0.13 -9.98
C PHE A 56 -4.09 -1.11 -9.19
N THR A 57 -4.25 -2.25 -9.88
CA THR A 57 -4.82 -3.45 -9.26
C THR A 57 -3.79 -4.31 -8.52
N HIS A 58 -2.50 -4.10 -8.73
CA HIS A 58 -1.45 -4.90 -8.08
C HIS A 58 -1.52 -4.87 -6.55
N VAL A 59 -2.04 -3.79 -5.97
CA VAL A 59 -2.23 -3.67 -4.51
C VAL A 59 -3.32 -4.60 -3.97
N LEU A 60 -4.20 -5.11 -4.84
CA LEU A 60 -5.19 -6.14 -4.50
C LEU A 60 -4.61 -7.56 -4.60
N GLY A 61 -3.54 -7.75 -5.39
CA GLY A 61 -2.90 -9.04 -5.58
C GLY A 61 -2.00 -9.43 -4.42
N HIS A 62 -2.08 -10.69 -3.97
CA HIS A 62 -1.20 -11.22 -2.92
C HIS A 62 -0.73 -12.62 -3.32
N ALA A 63 0.54 -12.94 -3.01
CA ALA A 63 1.14 -14.21 -3.36
C ALA A 63 0.55 -15.39 -2.56
N ASN A 64 0.20 -15.14 -1.31
CA ASN A 64 -0.29 -16.15 -0.36
C ASN A 64 -1.02 -15.50 0.83
N TRP A 65 -1.63 -16.32 1.68
CA TRP A 65 -2.33 -15.87 2.88
C TRP A 65 -1.44 -15.12 3.88
N PRO A 66 -0.23 -15.59 4.25
CA PRO A 66 0.67 -14.82 5.11
C PRO A 66 0.95 -13.41 4.60
N HIS A 67 1.17 -13.26 3.28
CA HIS A 67 1.39 -11.94 2.67
C HIS A 67 0.14 -11.03 2.78
N LEU A 68 -1.05 -11.57 2.50
CA LEU A 68 -2.31 -10.83 2.65
C LEU A 68 -2.55 -10.43 4.11
N VAL A 69 -2.44 -11.37 5.05
CA VAL A 69 -2.69 -11.13 6.47
C VAL A 69 -1.70 -10.11 7.04
N SER A 70 -0.42 -10.18 6.67
CA SER A 70 0.59 -9.21 7.09
C SER A 70 0.21 -7.78 6.69
N ASN A 71 -0.18 -7.57 5.42
CA ASN A 71 -0.59 -6.25 4.94
C ASN A 71 -1.89 -5.78 5.61
N PHE A 72 -2.91 -6.62 5.62
CA PHE A 72 -4.23 -6.22 6.10
C PHE A 72 -4.34 -6.12 7.62
N SER A 73 -3.44 -6.72 8.39
CA SER A 73 -3.33 -6.44 9.82
C SER A 73 -3.08 -4.96 10.11
N PHE A 74 -2.20 -4.32 9.34
CA PHE A 74 -1.94 -2.88 9.45
C PHE A 74 -3.04 -2.04 8.81
N ILE A 75 -3.51 -2.40 7.61
CA ILE A 75 -4.55 -1.65 6.91
C ILE A 75 -5.85 -1.61 7.71
N LEU A 76 -6.28 -2.73 8.30
CA LEU A 76 -7.50 -2.79 9.12
C LEU A 76 -7.34 -2.12 10.49
N LEU A 77 -6.11 -2.00 11.00
CA LEU A 77 -5.83 -1.31 12.25
C LEU A 77 -5.80 0.21 12.06
N ILE A 78 -5.11 0.70 11.05
CA ILE A 78 -4.82 2.13 10.85
C ILE A 78 -5.82 2.77 9.87
N GLY A 79 -6.20 2.03 8.84
CA GLY A 79 -7.05 2.54 7.75
C GLY A 79 -8.38 3.14 8.21
N PRO A 80 -9.14 2.49 9.11
CA PRO A 80 -10.38 3.06 9.63
C PRO A 80 -10.20 4.41 10.32
N ILE A 81 -9.10 4.60 11.04
CA ILE A 81 -8.76 5.87 11.68
C ILE A 81 -8.50 6.95 10.64
N LEU A 82 -7.74 6.61 9.59
CA LEU A 82 -7.48 7.54 8.50
C LEU A 82 -8.75 7.85 7.70
N GLU A 83 -9.61 6.85 7.49
CA GLU A 83 -10.87 7.04 6.78
C GLU A 83 -11.86 7.92 7.58
N GLU A 84 -11.83 7.85 8.92
CA GLU A 84 -12.58 8.75 9.79
C GLU A 84 -12.07 10.20 9.71
N ILE A 85 -10.74 10.39 9.66
CA ILE A 85 -10.10 11.71 9.62
C ILE A 85 -10.24 12.39 8.26
N TYR A 86 -9.94 11.65 7.19
CA TYR A 86 -9.85 12.20 5.84
C TYR A 86 -11.10 11.99 4.98
N GLY A 87 -11.93 11.00 5.32
CA GLY A 87 -13.09 10.56 4.56
C GLY A 87 -12.76 9.43 3.58
N SER A 88 -13.78 8.66 3.17
CA SER A 88 -13.64 7.46 2.34
C SER A 88 -13.04 7.76 0.96
N PHE A 89 -13.56 8.77 0.26
CA PHE A 89 -13.09 9.10 -1.08
C PHE A 89 -11.63 9.60 -1.11
N PRO A 90 -11.18 10.51 -0.22
CA PRO A 90 -9.76 10.85 -0.12
C PRO A 90 -8.85 9.65 0.14
N VAL A 91 -9.22 8.75 1.04
CA VAL A 91 -8.43 7.54 1.32
C VAL A 91 -8.36 6.64 0.08
N PHE A 92 -9.45 6.47 -0.65
CA PHE A 92 -9.45 5.76 -1.93
C PHE A 92 -8.49 6.38 -2.95
N ILE A 93 -8.49 7.71 -3.08
CA ILE A 93 -7.56 8.43 -3.98
C ILE A 93 -6.10 8.25 -3.52
N MET A 94 -5.82 8.31 -2.21
CA MET A 94 -4.47 8.09 -1.67
C MET A 94 -3.96 6.67 -1.98
N ILE A 95 -4.80 5.65 -1.81
CA ILE A 95 -4.49 4.26 -2.18
C ILE A 95 -4.20 4.17 -3.68
N SER A 96 -5.05 4.77 -4.52
CA SER A 96 -4.93 4.71 -5.98
C SER A 96 -3.67 5.42 -6.49
N ILE A 97 -3.33 6.59 -5.95
CA ILE A 97 -2.09 7.31 -6.31
C ILE A 97 -0.87 6.51 -5.86
N THR A 98 -0.89 5.93 -4.66
CA THR A 98 0.20 5.09 -4.16
C THR A 98 0.41 3.88 -5.08
N ALA A 99 -0.67 3.19 -5.46
CA ALA A 99 -0.62 2.08 -6.40
C ALA A 99 0.00 2.52 -7.75
N LEU A 100 -0.52 3.59 -8.35
CA LEU A 100 -0.02 4.08 -9.63
C LEU A 100 1.47 4.42 -9.58
N VAL A 101 1.91 5.17 -8.57
CA VAL A 101 3.31 5.61 -8.48
C VAL A 101 4.23 4.42 -8.23
N THR A 102 3.90 3.52 -7.30
CA THR A 102 4.71 2.32 -7.05
C THR A 102 4.76 1.41 -8.27
N GLY A 103 3.63 1.22 -8.97
CA GLY A 103 3.55 0.43 -10.19
C GLY A 103 4.39 1.02 -11.34
N VAL A 104 4.27 2.33 -11.58
CA VAL A 104 5.07 3.02 -12.63
C VAL A 104 6.56 2.93 -12.32
N LEU A 105 6.95 3.20 -11.09
CA LEU A 105 8.36 3.12 -10.70
C LEU A 105 8.90 1.69 -10.80
N ASN A 106 8.07 0.67 -10.50
CA ASN A 106 8.47 -0.72 -10.72
C ASN A 106 8.78 -1.00 -12.19
N VAL A 107 7.91 -0.59 -13.10
CA VAL A 107 8.12 -0.75 -14.56
C VAL A 107 9.39 -0.08 -15.04
N LEU A 108 9.75 1.06 -14.46
CA LEU A 108 10.92 1.83 -14.89
C LEU A 108 12.24 1.27 -14.36
N PHE A 109 12.26 0.78 -13.12
CA PHE A 109 13.50 0.52 -12.41
C PHE A 109 13.76 -0.95 -12.08
N PHE A 110 12.74 -1.82 -11.97
CA PHE A 110 12.89 -3.19 -11.48
C PHE A 110 12.50 -4.24 -12.51
N SER A 111 13.30 -5.30 -12.62
CA SER A 111 13.06 -6.41 -13.56
C SER A 111 12.00 -7.41 -13.08
N SER A 112 11.75 -7.49 -11.79
CA SER A 112 10.76 -8.39 -11.22
C SER A 112 9.36 -7.77 -11.18
N GLY A 113 8.32 -8.61 -11.16
CA GLY A 113 6.94 -8.15 -11.04
C GLY A 113 6.62 -7.65 -9.63
N LEU A 114 5.71 -6.66 -9.52
CA LEU A 114 5.24 -6.11 -8.26
C LEU A 114 3.79 -6.53 -7.99
N LEU A 115 3.53 -7.05 -6.79
CA LEU A 115 2.17 -7.29 -6.26
C LEU A 115 2.16 -7.13 -4.73
N GLY A 116 1.03 -6.73 -4.19
CA GLY A 116 0.84 -6.55 -2.74
C GLY A 116 0.54 -5.12 -2.32
N ALA A 117 -0.08 -4.99 -1.15
CA ALA A 117 -0.50 -3.71 -0.58
C ALA A 117 0.58 -3.04 0.31
N SER A 118 1.80 -3.53 0.32
CA SER A 118 2.83 -3.06 1.26
C SER A 118 3.16 -1.57 1.11
N GLY A 119 3.21 -1.05 -0.10
CA GLY A 119 3.35 0.39 -0.35
C GLY A 119 2.21 1.21 0.25
N VAL A 120 0.97 0.69 0.20
CA VAL A 120 -0.21 1.31 0.83
C VAL A 120 -0.11 1.24 2.35
N VAL A 121 0.34 0.13 2.93
CA VAL A 121 0.62 0.01 4.37
C VAL A 121 1.56 1.12 4.82
N PHE A 122 2.65 1.29 4.11
CA PHE A 122 3.65 2.32 4.41
C PHE A 122 3.09 3.74 4.29
N MET A 123 2.36 4.00 3.22
CA MET A 123 1.65 5.27 3.05
C MET A 123 0.74 5.55 4.26
N MET A 124 -0.05 4.57 4.69
CA MET A 124 -0.97 4.73 5.82
C MET A 124 -0.24 4.93 7.15
N ILE A 125 0.85 4.21 7.41
CA ILE A 125 1.65 4.35 8.64
C ILE A 125 2.23 5.77 8.74
N LEU A 126 2.84 6.27 7.67
CA LEU A 126 3.42 7.60 7.68
C LEU A 126 2.34 8.69 7.71
N LEU A 127 1.25 8.52 6.95
CA LEU A 127 0.12 9.44 7.00
C LEU A 127 -0.49 9.53 8.40
N ALA A 128 -0.68 8.39 9.08
CA ALA A 128 -1.19 8.37 10.46
C ALA A 128 -0.25 9.11 11.43
N SER A 129 1.05 9.02 11.22
CA SER A 129 2.03 9.73 12.03
C SER A 129 1.93 11.26 11.86
N PHE A 130 1.53 11.74 10.67
CA PHE A 130 1.31 13.15 10.41
C PHE A 130 0.02 13.70 11.03
N THR A 131 -0.96 12.88 11.37
CA THR A 131 -2.21 13.37 12.00
C THR A 131 -1.97 14.05 13.36
N ASN A 132 -0.85 13.73 14.01
CA ASN A 132 -0.44 14.33 15.30
C ASN A 132 0.54 15.53 15.15
N PHE A 133 0.84 15.96 13.91
CA PHE A 133 1.79 17.05 13.61
C PHE A 133 1.24 18.47 13.89
N SER A 134 0.32 18.64 14.80
CA SER A 134 -0.45 19.88 14.95
C SER A 134 0.30 21.07 15.56
N LYS A 135 1.60 20.96 15.93
CA LYS A 135 2.33 22.05 16.63
C LYS A 135 3.82 22.19 16.28
N GLY A 136 4.26 21.72 15.12
CA GLY A 136 5.69 21.79 14.77
C GLY A 136 6.55 20.77 15.51
N GLU A 137 5.94 19.77 16.15
CA GLU A 137 6.60 18.68 16.84
C GLU A 137 6.58 17.40 15.99
N ILE A 138 7.70 16.72 15.85
CA ILE A 138 7.77 15.41 15.19
C ILE A 138 7.47 14.34 16.23
N PRO A 139 6.40 13.53 16.08
CA PRO A 139 6.10 12.47 17.02
C PRO A 139 7.25 11.46 17.09
N LEU A 140 7.68 11.09 18.29
CA LEU A 140 8.72 10.07 18.48
C LEU A 140 8.30 8.74 17.86
N THR A 141 7.01 8.41 17.89
CA THR A 141 6.45 7.21 17.25
C THR A 141 6.69 7.19 15.74
N PHE A 142 6.60 8.34 15.06
CA PHE A 142 6.95 8.46 13.64
C PHE A 142 8.42 8.10 13.39
N ILE A 143 9.33 8.67 14.20
CA ILE A 143 10.77 8.39 14.08
C ILE A 143 11.04 6.91 14.34
N LEU A 144 10.45 6.33 15.39
CA LEU A 144 10.64 4.92 15.72
C LEU A 144 10.11 3.98 14.64
N VAL A 145 8.91 4.25 14.10
CA VAL A 145 8.34 3.48 13.00
C VAL A 145 9.24 3.57 11.77
N LEU A 146 9.69 4.77 11.42
CA LEU A 146 10.60 5.01 10.30
C LEU A 146 11.91 4.22 10.48
N VAL A 147 12.54 4.31 11.66
CA VAL A 147 13.80 3.62 11.98
C VAL A 147 13.62 2.11 11.97
N LEU A 148 12.58 1.59 12.59
CA LEU A 148 12.32 0.14 12.63
C LEU A 148 12.05 -0.43 11.23
N TYR A 149 11.28 0.27 10.43
CA TYR A 149 10.93 -0.19 9.09
C TYR A 149 12.08 -0.03 8.10
N LEU A 150 12.67 1.16 8.00
CA LEU A 150 13.83 1.37 7.12
C LEU A 150 15.03 0.57 7.61
N GLY A 151 15.22 0.47 8.93
CA GLY A 151 16.30 -0.32 9.51
C GLY A 151 16.15 -1.81 9.20
N ARG A 152 14.94 -2.36 9.29
CA ARG A 152 14.65 -3.74 8.89
C ARG A 152 14.92 -3.95 7.39
N GLU A 153 14.44 -3.07 6.54
CA GLU A 153 14.62 -3.17 5.09
C GLU A 153 16.10 -3.07 4.72
N LEU A 154 16.84 -2.12 5.28
CA LEU A 154 18.27 -2.00 5.07
C LEU A 154 19.03 -3.25 5.57
N PHE A 155 18.66 -3.80 6.73
CA PHE A 155 19.26 -5.00 7.28
C PHE A 155 19.06 -6.23 6.37
N ILE A 156 17.86 -6.39 5.80
CA ILE A 156 17.55 -7.44 4.83
C ILE A 156 18.32 -7.24 3.53
N SER A 157 18.39 -5.99 3.02
CA SER A 157 19.13 -5.64 1.80
C SER A 157 20.62 -5.94 1.90
N PHE A 158 21.23 -5.72 3.04
CA PHE A 158 22.64 -6.06 3.28
C PHE A 158 22.89 -7.57 3.44
N GLY A 159 21.87 -8.36 3.79
CA GLY A 159 22.00 -9.78 4.12
C GLY A 159 21.69 -10.75 2.98
N ASN A 160 20.90 -10.38 1.98
CA ASN A 160 20.45 -11.26 0.91
C ASN A 160 20.62 -10.63 -0.48
N ASN A 161 21.33 -11.31 -1.36
CA ASN A 161 21.44 -10.93 -2.76
C ASN A 161 20.10 -11.12 -3.51
N THR A 162 19.59 -10.08 -4.13
CA THR A 162 18.88 -9.96 -5.40
C THR A 162 17.35 -9.82 -5.47
N ASP A 163 16.51 -10.37 -4.60
CA ASP A 163 15.05 -10.31 -4.84
C ASP A 163 14.26 -9.43 -3.84
N SER A 164 14.91 -8.93 -2.78
CA SER A 164 14.29 -8.10 -1.73
C SER A 164 14.10 -6.63 -2.12
N ASN A 165 14.92 -6.11 -3.03
CA ASN A 165 14.99 -4.68 -3.37
C ASN A 165 13.68 -4.04 -3.86
N ILE A 166 12.76 -4.84 -4.42
CA ILE A 166 11.48 -4.34 -4.96
C ILE A 166 10.50 -4.01 -3.85
N SER A 167 10.39 -4.91 -2.87
CA SER A 167 9.53 -4.69 -1.71
C SER A 167 9.97 -3.46 -0.92
N GLU A 168 11.29 -3.34 -0.70
CA GLU A 168 11.92 -2.21 0.01
C GLU A 168 11.64 -0.87 -0.67
N PHE A 169 11.80 -0.84 -1.99
CA PHE A 169 11.53 0.38 -2.77
C PHE A 169 10.06 0.78 -2.72
N ALA A 170 9.13 -0.17 -2.86
CA ALA A 170 7.70 0.11 -2.74
C ALA A 170 7.34 0.68 -1.36
N HIS A 171 8.02 0.24 -0.31
CA HIS A 171 7.86 0.76 1.04
C HIS A 171 8.35 2.21 1.16
N ILE A 172 9.56 2.51 0.66
CA ILE A 172 10.13 3.87 0.68
C ILE A 172 9.23 4.83 -0.10
N VAL A 173 8.80 4.44 -1.29
CA VAL A 173 7.91 5.25 -2.14
C VAL A 173 6.55 5.45 -1.48
N GLY A 174 5.94 4.39 -0.95
CA GLY A 174 4.68 4.48 -0.21
C GLY A 174 4.78 5.43 0.97
N GLY A 175 5.85 5.32 1.74
CA GLY A 175 6.13 6.21 2.85
C GLY A 175 6.29 7.68 2.43
N PHE A 176 7.03 7.93 1.37
CA PHE A 176 7.19 9.28 0.82
C PHE A 176 5.84 9.89 0.38
N ILE A 177 5.02 9.11 -0.32
CA ILE A 177 3.67 9.52 -0.74
C ILE A 177 2.80 9.82 0.47
N GLY A 178 2.82 8.95 1.51
CA GLY A 178 2.09 9.17 2.75
C GLY A 178 2.50 10.46 3.46
N SER A 179 3.80 10.74 3.47
CA SER A 179 4.34 11.98 4.02
C SER A 179 3.86 13.22 3.24
N LEU A 180 3.85 13.15 1.90
CA LEU A 180 3.31 14.23 1.06
C LEU A 180 1.82 14.47 1.33
N PHE A 181 1.01 13.41 1.41
CA PHE A 181 -0.41 13.55 1.73
C PHE A 181 -0.62 14.16 3.12
N GLY A 182 0.15 13.76 4.12
CA GLY A 182 0.12 14.34 5.46
C GLY A 182 0.47 15.82 5.46
N PHE A 183 1.47 16.21 4.68
CA PHE A 183 1.92 17.59 4.57
C PHE A 183 0.90 18.50 3.84
N PHE A 184 0.31 18.02 2.74
CA PHE A 184 -0.61 18.82 1.92
C PHE A 184 -2.06 18.78 2.39
N ARG A 185 -2.46 17.75 3.13
CA ARG A 185 -3.80 17.60 3.71
C ARG A 185 -3.73 17.51 5.22
N LEU A 186 -3.46 18.64 5.87
CA LEU A 186 -3.70 18.76 7.30
C LEU A 186 -5.16 18.38 7.62
N PRO A 187 -5.43 17.58 8.66
CA PRO A 187 -6.78 17.22 9.05
C PRO A 187 -7.61 18.50 9.18
N ARG A 188 -8.81 18.52 8.63
CA ARG A 188 -9.76 19.60 8.91
C ARG A 188 -10.00 19.56 10.41
N GLY A 189 -9.56 20.60 11.11
CA GLY A 189 -9.73 20.70 12.54
C GLY A 189 -11.19 20.40 12.88
N THR A 190 -11.41 19.32 13.59
CA THR A 190 -12.68 19.09 14.28
C THR A 190 -12.71 20.10 15.40
N HIS A 191 -13.32 21.26 15.14
CA HIS A 191 -13.79 22.10 16.23
C HIS A 191 -14.80 21.27 17.02
N ARG A 192 -14.37 20.71 18.13
CA ARG A 192 -15.21 20.31 19.25
C ARG A 192 -15.05 21.34 20.33
#